data_e5317199027ee08bb239b421e367ddf6
#
_entry.id   e5317199027ee08bb239b421e367ddf6
#
_cell.length_a   1.000
_cell.length_b   1.000
_cell.length_c   1.000
_cell.angle_alpha   90.00
_cell.angle_beta   90.00
_cell.angle_gamma   90.00
#
_symmetry.space_group_name_H-M   'P 1'
#
loop_
_entity.id
_entity.type
_entity.pdbx_description
1 polymer ?
#
loop_
_entity_poly.entity_id
_entity_poly.type
_entity_poly.pdbx_seq_one_letter_code
_entity_poly.pdbx_strand_id
1 'polypeptide(L)'
;AVRIHGRYAVAPNGATRLITTKQPVGPTLMITPWNFPLAMGTRKIGPAIAAGCTMVVKPAHETPLSMLALAQLLEEVGLPKGVLNVVTTSHSGAVMEPLIRDSRARKLTFTGSTGVGKKLVEQSSEQLLRLSMELGGNAPFLVFEDADIDAAVAGAMLAKMRNIGEACTSANRFFVHESVAAEFSEKFAARMGALTVGKGTVKGVEVGPLITEKARAGVDELVQDAVAKGARALTGGAPVPGKGFFYAPTVLADVPATARVPGEEVFGPVAPVPTFRD
;
A
#
# COMPACT_ATOMS: atom_id res chain seq x y z
N ALA A 1 -3.96 -0.32 -19.97
CA ALA A 1 -3.37 -1.06 -21.10
C ALA A 1 -3.91 -0.55 -22.43
N VAL A 2 -5.22 -0.46 -22.65
CA VAL A 2 -5.84 -0.08 -23.93
C VAL A 2 -5.57 1.36 -24.41
N ARG A 3 -4.93 2.20 -23.60
CA ARG A 3 -4.67 3.63 -23.88
C ARG A 3 -3.19 3.93 -24.11
N ILE A 4 -2.33 2.95 -24.40
CA ILE A 4 -0.89 3.13 -24.61
C ILE A 4 -0.51 3.39 -26.07
N HIS A 5 -1.37 4.04 -26.84
CA HIS A 5 -1.08 4.43 -28.22
C HIS A 5 -0.09 5.59 -28.30
N GLY A 6 0.48 5.78 -29.49
CA GLY A 6 1.38 6.89 -29.79
C GLY A 6 0.68 8.22 -29.94
N ARG A 7 1.43 9.25 -30.33
CA ARG A 7 0.92 10.59 -30.60
C ARG A 7 1.40 11.09 -31.94
N TYR A 8 0.58 11.93 -32.57
CA TYR A 8 0.94 12.70 -33.74
C TYR A 8 0.71 14.17 -33.45
N ALA A 9 1.68 15.00 -33.75
CA ALA A 9 1.59 16.46 -33.55
C ALA A 9 2.36 17.19 -34.65
N VAL A 10 2.03 18.45 -34.87
CA VAL A 10 2.80 19.39 -35.67
C VAL A 10 3.73 20.14 -34.70
N ALA A 11 4.99 20.31 -35.06
CA ALA A 11 5.93 21.11 -34.26
C ALA A 11 5.48 22.59 -34.22
N PRO A 12 5.83 23.34 -33.15
CA PRO A 12 5.41 24.73 -33.02
C PRO A 12 5.80 25.62 -34.19
N ASN A 13 6.88 25.32 -34.89
CA ASN A 13 7.32 26.04 -36.08
C ASN A 13 6.55 25.68 -37.38
N GLY A 14 5.60 24.73 -37.32
CA GLY A 14 4.82 24.27 -38.45
C GLY A 14 5.54 23.43 -39.50
N ALA A 15 6.87 23.36 -39.43
CA ALA A 15 7.70 22.77 -40.48
C ALA A 15 7.84 21.25 -40.40
N THR A 16 7.73 20.67 -39.19
CA THR A 16 7.94 19.25 -38.96
C THR A 16 6.73 18.55 -38.35
N ARG A 17 6.65 17.23 -38.56
CA ARG A 17 5.68 16.35 -37.93
C ARG A 17 6.36 15.53 -36.87
N LEU A 18 5.75 15.45 -35.70
CA LEU A 18 6.24 14.68 -34.56
C LEU A 18 5.37 13.43 -34.41
N ILE A 19 5.99 12.27 -34.52
CA ILE A 19 5.32 10.98 -34.34
C ILE A 19 5.99 10.28 -33.15
N THR A 20 5.21 10.01 -32.11
CA THR A 20 5.67 9.23 -30.95
C THR A 20 5.09 7.84 -31.05
N THR A 21 5.93 6.83 -31.04
CA THR A 21 5.52 5.42 -30.98
C THR A 21 5.94 4.78 -29.67
N LYS A 22 5.18 3.78 -29.21
CA LYS A 22 5.51 2.99 -28.02
C LYS A 22 6.19 1.70 -28.47
N GLN A 23 7.26 1.33 -27.80
CA GLN A 23 7.98 0.08 -28.02
C GLN A 23 8.19 -0.64 -26.69
N PRO A 24 8.27 -1.99 -26.66
CA PRO A 24 8.58 -2.75 -25.46
C PRO A 24 9.94 -2.32 -24.91
N VAL A 25 10.02 -2.13 -23.58
CA VAL A 25 11.29 -1.84 -22.91
C VAL A 25 12.19 -3.07 -22.84
N GLY A 26 11.62 -4.26 -22.95
CA GLY A 26 12.30 -5.56 -22.82
C GLY A 26 11.86 -6.31 -21.56
N PRO A 27 12.64 -7.32 -21.12
CA PRO A 27 12.32 -8.12 -19.93
C PRO A 27 12.16 -7.25 -18.68
N THR A 28 11.04 -7.43 -17.98
CA THR A 28 10.63 -6.63 -16.82
C THR A 28 10.56 -7.50 -15.58
N LEU A 29 11.17 -7.04 -14.50
CA LEU A 29 11.09 -7.64 -13.18
C LEU A 29 9.98 -6.95 -12.39
N MET A 30 9.13 -7.75 -11.71
CA MET A 30 7.98 -7.25 -10.96
C MET A 30 7.97 -7.85 -9.57
N ILE A 31 7.92 -7.02 -8.55
CA ILE A 31 7.79 -7.45 -7.15
C ILE A 31 6.53 -6.83 -6.58
N THR A 32 5.63 -7.66 -6.05
CA THR A 32 4.34 -7.22 -5.54
C THR A 32 4.15 -7.52 -4.06
N PRO A 33 3.42 -6.67 -3.32
CA PRO A 33 3.15 -6.85 -1.91
C PRO A 33 1.97 -7.81 -1.68
N TRP A 34 1.71 -8.09 -0.41
CA TRP A 34 0.69 -9.01 0.06
C TRP A 34 -0.70 -8.38 0.26
N ASN A 35 -0.78 -7.05 0.45
CA ASN A 35 -2.02 -6.38 0.89
C ASN A 35 -3.14 -6.31 -0.18
N PHE A 36 -2.78 -6.25 -1.46
CA PHE A 36 -3.71 -6.36 -2.59
C PHE A 36 -3.11 -7.28 -3.67
N PRO A 37 -3.00 -8.59 -3.41
CA PRO A 37 -2.17 -9.50 -4.20
C PRO A 37 -2.54 -9.58 -5.68
N LEU A 38 -3.83 -9.53 -6.02
CA LEU A 38 -4.26 -9.50 -7.42
C LEU A 38 -4.11 -8.12 -8.04
N ALA A 39 -4.59 -7.08 -7.37
CA ALA A 39 -4.60 -5.71 -7.91
C ALA A 39 -3.19 -5.17 -8.18
N MET A 40 -2.24 -5.44 -7.27
CA MET A 40 -0.85 -4.99 -7.46
C MET A 40 -0.15 -5.73 -8.59
N GLY A 41 -0.54 -6.97 -8.86
CA GLY A 41 -0.09 -7.73 -10.03
C GLY A 41 -0.66 -7.19 -11.33
N THR A 42 -1.99 -7.09 -11.44
CA THR A 42 -2.65 -6.66 -12.67
C THR A 42 -2.27 -5.25 -13.11
N ARG A 43 -1.99 -4.33 -12.16
CA ARG A 43 -1.45 -2.98 -12.45
C ARG A 43 -0.12 -2.99 -13.18
N LYS A 44 0.70 -4.03 -13.00
CA LYS A 44 2.02 -4.20 -13.61
C LYS A 44 1.96 -5.07 -14.87
N ILE A 45 1.27 -6.20 -14.75
CA ILE A 45 1.16 -7.20 -15.83
C ILE A 45 0.37 -6.66 -17.01
N GLY A 46 -0.78 -6.03 -16.80
CA GLY A 46 -1.62 -5.51 -17.89
C GLY A 46 -0.90 -4.51 -18.80
N PRO A 47 -0.25 -3.45 -18.27
CA PRO A 47 0.56 -2.55 -19.09
C PRO A 47 1.75 -3.21 -19.77
N ALA A 48 2.40 -4.20 -19.12
CA ALA A 48 3.52 -4.92 -19.71
C ALA A 48 3.11 -5.77 -20.90
N ILE A 49 2.00 -6.52 -20.80
CA ILE A 49 1.41 -7.28 -21.94
C ILE A 49 1.07 -6.32 -23.07
N ALA A 50 0.38 -5.21 -22.78
CA ALA A 50 0.00 -4.23 -23.79
C ALA A 50 1.20 -3.55 -24.47
N ALA A 51 2.33 -3.41 -23.76
CA ALA A 51 3.58 -2.88 -24.30
C ALA A 51 4.45 -3.94 -25.03
N GLY A 52 4.06 -5.22 -25.01
CA GLY A 52 4.82 -6.32 -25.60
C GLY A 52 6.05 -6.76 -24.81
N CYS A 53 6.05 -6.55 -23.48
CA CYS A 53 7.15 -6.93 -22.60
C CYS A 53 6.96 -8.34 -22.05
N THR A 54 8.05 -9.09 -21.94
CA THR A 54 8.11 -10.30 -21.11
C THR A 54 8.37 -9.93 -19.66
N MET A 55 7.95 -10.79 -18.72
CA MET A 55 8.03 -10.45 -17.29
C MET A 55 8.32 -11.64 -16.41
N VAL A 56 9.08 -11.38 -15.34
CA VAL A 56 9.25 -12.26 -14.19
C VAL A 56 8.58 -11.57 -13.00
N VAL A 57 7.58 -12.22 -12.42
CA VAL A 57 6.78 -11.69 -11.29
C VAL A 57 7.07 -12.49 -10.05
N LYS A 58 7.52 -11.79 -9.00
CA LYS A 58 7.68 -12.35 -7.65
C LYS A 58 6.59 -11.79 -6.74
N PRO A 59 5.50 -12.52 -6.47
CA PRO A 59 4.51 -12.12 -5.47
C PRO A 59 5.07 -12.22 -4.06
N ALA A 60 4.39 -11.56 -3.11
CA ALA A 60 4.69 -11.77 -1.70
C ALA A 60 4.49 -13.24 -1.30
N HIS A 61 5.35 -13.74 -0.39
CA HIS A 61 5.29 -15.14 0.02
C HIS A 61 4.04 -15.46 0.86
N GLU A 62 3.48 -14.45 1.50
CA GLU A 62 2.25 -14.57 2.29
C GLU A 62 1.00 -14.78 1.41
N THR A 63 1.01 -14.28 0.16
CA THR A 63 -0.17 -14.28 -0.71
C THR A 63 0.14 -14.66 -2.17
N PRO A 64 0.80 -15.79 -2.44
CA PRO A 64 1.20 -16.15 -3.80
C PRO A 64 0.06 -16.68 -4.68
N LEU A 65 -1.00 -17.24 -4.07
CA LEU A 65 -2.04 -17.99 -4.78
C LEU A 65 -2.81 -17.12 -5.79
N SER A 66 -3.12 -15.87 -5.45
CA SER A 66 -3.81 -14.96 -6.37
C SER A 66 -3.02 -14.70 -7.66
N MET A 67 -1.69 -14.62 -7.55
CA MET A 67 -0.82 -14.42 -8.71
C MET A 67 -0.70 -15.70 -9.55
N LEU A 68 -0.63 -16.85 -8.92
CA LEU A 68 -0.59 -18.15 -9.60
C LEU A 68 -1.90 -18.40 -10.35
N ALA A 69 -3.06 -18.11 -9.72
CA ALA A 69 -4.36 -18.21 -10.38
C ALA A 69 -4.47 -17.25 -11.56
N LEU A 70 -3.97 -16.01 -11.46
CA LEU A 70 -3.93 -15.07 -12.58
C LEU A 70 -3.06 -15.61 -13.74
N ALA A 71 -1.90 -16.20 -13.44
CA ALA A 71 -1.03 -16.78 -14.44
C ALA A 71 -1.71 -17.93 -15.20
N GLN A 72 -2.42 -18.79 -14.48
CA GLN A 72 -3.21 -19.87 -15.05
C GLN A 72 -4.30 -19.33 -15.99
N LEU A 73 -5.09 -18.35 -15.53
CA LEU A 73 -6.14 -17.74 -16.36
C LEU A 73 -5.57 -17.09 -17.64
N LEU A 74 -4.40 -16.46 -17.55
CA LEU A 74 -3.74 -15.88 -18.73
C LEU A 74 -3.23 -16.95 -19.71
N GLU A 75 -2.77 -18.09 -19.22
CA GLU A 75 -2.41 -19.24 -20.05
C GLU A 75 -3.65 -19.82 -20.75
N GLU A 76 -4.76 -20.01 -20.04
CA GLU A 76 -6.03 -20.51 -20.58
C GLU A 76 -6.60 -19.64 -21.71
N VAL A 77 -6.42 -18.31 -21.62
CA VAL A 77 -6.85 -17.38 -22.70
C VAL A 77 -5.80 -17.19 -23.81
N GLY A 78 -4.73 -17.99 -23.81
CA GLY A 78 -3.75 -18.04 -24.89
C GLY A 78 -2.59 -17.07 -24.79
N LEU A 79 -2.25 -16.56 -23.59
CA LEU A 79 -1.00 -15.80 -23.44
C LEU A 79 0.19 -16.70 -23.82
N PRO A 80 1.08 -16.28 -24.75
CA PRO A 80 2.20 -17.10 -25.17
C PRO A 80 3.13 -17.48 -24.02
N LYS A 81 3.63 -18.73 -24.03
CA LYS A 81 4.57 -19.23 -23.03
C LYS A 81 5.81 -18.34 -22.93
N GLY A 82 6.28 -18.09 -21.70
CA GLY A 82 7.44 -17.25 -21.42
C GLY A 82 7.16 -15.74 -21.37
N VAL A 83 5.96 -15.27 -21.75
CA VAL A 83 5.59 -13.86 -21.58
C VAL A 83 5.41 -13.51 -20.11
N LEU A 84 4.71 -14.35 -19.34
CA LEU A 84 4.55 -14.22 -17.89
C LEU A 84 5.19 -15.42 -17.19
N ASN A 85 6.10 -15.14 -16.26
CA ASN A 85 6.78 -16.14 -15.43
C ASN A 85 6.61 -15.77 -13.98
N VAL A 86 5.99 -16.61 -13.16
CA VAL A 86 5.78 -16.38 -11.72
C VAL A 86 6.76 -17.20 -10.92
N VAL A 87 7.51 -16.54 -10.04
CA VAL A 87 8.49 -17.18 -9.14
C VAL A 87 8.10 -16.91 -7.70
N THR A 88 7.71 -17.94 -6.98
CA THR A 88 7.37 -17.88 -5.55
C THR A 88 8.59 -18.24 -4.70
N THR A 89 8.81 -17.51 -3.60
CA THR A 89 9.94 -17.76 -2.70
C THR A 89 9.73 -17.10 -1.35
N SER A 90 10.23 -17.73 -0.30
CA SER A 90 10.42 -17.13 1.03
C SER A 90 11.76 -16.37 1.17
N HIS A 91 12.66 -16.50 0.19
CA HIS A 91 14.00 -15.89 0.19
C HIS A 91 14.13 -14.87 -0.97
N SER A 92 13.30 -13.82 -0.90
CA SER A 92 13.14 -12.83 -1.98
C SER A 92 14.45 -12.21 -2.47
N GLY A 93 15.38 -11.88 -1.57
CA GLY A 93 16.68 -11.30 -1.94
C GLY A 93 17.52 -12.25 -2.78
N ALA A 94 17.65 -13.51 -2.35
CA ALA A 94 18.45 -14.51 -3.05
C ALA A 94 17.95 -14.80 -4.48
N VAL A 95 16.63 -14.68 -4.71
CA VAL A 95 16.04 -14.91 -6.03
C VAL A 95 16.09 -13.66 -6.90
N MET A 96 15.78 -12.49 -6.35
CA MET A 96 15.62 -11.28 -7.16
C MET A 96 16.94 -10.55 -7.45
N GLU A 97 17.91 -10.59 -6.56
CA GLU A 97 19.17 -9.89 -6.76
C GLU A 97 19.94 -10.38 -8.01
N PRO A 98 20.13 -11.69 -8.27
CA PRO A 98 20.74 -12.14 -9.51
C PRO A 98 19.98 -11.71 -10.77
N LEU A 99 18.64 -11.65 -10.72
CA LEU A 99 17.82 -11.20 -11.84
C LEU A 99 17.95 -9.69 -12.07
N ILE A 100 18.08 -8.90 -11.01
CA ILE A 100 18.28 -7.44 -11.12
C ILE A 100 19.64 -7.12 -11.73
N ARG A 101 20.66 -7.91 -11.42
CA ARG A 101 22.01 -7.77 -11.97
C ARG A 101 22.20 -8.39 -13.35
N ASP A 102 21.22 -9.14 -13.84
CA ASP A 102 21.27 -9.76 -15.18
C ASP A 102 21.19 -8.71 -16.28
N SER A 103 22.15 -8.72 -17.21
CA SER A 103 22.26 -7.76 -18.30
C SER A 103 21.07 -7.77 -19.28
N ARG A 104 20.22 -8.78 -19.24
CA ARG A 104 18.97 -8.86 -20.03
C ARG A 104 17.82 -8.10 -19.42
N ALA A 105 17.82 -7.86 -18.10
CA ALA A 105 16.79 -7.07 -17.44
C ALA A 105 16.79 -5.62 -17.93
N ARG A 106 15.62 -5.02 -18.08
CA ARG A 106 15.47 -3.64 -18.57
C ARG A 106 14.67 -2.75 -17.64
N LYS A 107 13.82 -3.33 -16.85
CA LYS A 107 12.94 -2.58 -15.93
C LYS A 107 12.69 -3.37 -14.67
N LEU A 108 12.69 -2.67 -13.54
CA LEU A 108 12.17 -3.18 -12.27
C LEU A 108 10.97 -2.34 -11.84
N THR A 109 9.86 -2.99 -11.55
CA THR A 109 8.71 -2.36 -10.88
C THR A 109 8.45 -3.03 -9.54
N PHE A 110 8.42 -2.23 -8.51
CA PHE A 110 8.27 -2.67 -7.13
C PHE A 110 7.10 -1.95 -6.45
N THR A 111 6.35 -2.67 -5.64
CA THR A 111 5.43 -2.09 -4.67
C THR A 111 5.68 -2.73 -3.32
N GLY A 112 5.93 -1.93 -2.29
CA GLY A 112 6.23 -2.37 -0.94
C GLY A 112 6.82 -1.28 -0.07
N SER A 113 7.56 -1.65 0.99
CA SER A 113 8.11 -0.69 1.93
C SER A 113 9.23 0.18 1.34
N THR A 114 9.32 1.43 1.80
CA THR A 114 10.33 2.40 1.37
C THR A 114 11.76 1.89 1.58
N GLY A 115 12.03 1.21 2.70
CA GLY A 115 13.35 0.66 2.99
C GLY A 115 13.80 -0.40 1.97
N VAL A 116 12.90 -1.30 1.60
CA VAL A 116 13.18 -2.30 0.54
C VAL A 116 13.33 -1.61 -0.81
N GLY A 117 12.48 -0.63 -1.11
CA GLY A 117 12.57 0.15 -2.35
C GLY A 117 13.93 0.81 -2.54
N LYS A 118 14.47 1.46 -1.51
CA LYS A 118 15.82 2.08 -1.54
C LYS A 118 16.90 1.06 -1.90
N LYS A 119 16.87 -0.12 -1.26
CA LYS A 119 17.83 -1.21 -1.55
C LYS A 119 17.71 -1.70 -3.01
N LEU A 120 16.49 -1.82 -3.51
CA LEU A 120 16.26 -2.24 -4.91
C LEU A 120 16.74 -1.19 -5.92
N VAL A 121 16.60 0.10 -5.62
CA VAL A 121 17.15 1.20 -6.44
C VAL A 121 18.68 1.09 -6.49
N GLU A 122 19.33 0.91 -5.34
CA GLU A 122 20.78 0.70 -5.25
C GLU A 122 21.23 -0.50 -6.10
N GLN A 123 20.61 -1.65 -5.96
CA GLN A 123 20.93 -2.85 -6.75
C GLN A 123 20.71 -2.67 -8.26
N SER A 124 19.75 -1.83 -8.64
CA SER A 124 19.39 -1.57 -10.04
C SER A 124 20.35 -0.62 -10.75
N SER A 125 21.18 0.10 -10.01
CA SER A 125 22.10 1.13 -10.55
C SER A 125 23.17 0.52 -11.48
N GLU A 126 23.62 -0.69 -11.20
CA GLU A 126 24.63 -1.39 -12.02
C GLU A 126 24.20 -1.57 -13.47
N GLN A 127 22.94 -1.93 -13.70
CA GLN A 127 22.37 -2.15 -15.03
C GLN A 127 21.58 -0.94 -15.56
N LEU A 128 21.52 0.16 -14.81
CA LEU A 128 20.71 1.34 -15.15
C LEU A 128 19.26 1.00 -15.48
N LEU A 129 18.65 0.11 -14.70
CA LEU A 129 17.28 -0.33 -14.94
C LEU A 129 16.30 0.84 -14.89
N ARG A 130 15.30 0.83 -15.75
CA ARG A 130 14.14 1.71 -15.59
C ARG A 130 13.35 1.29 -14.37
N LEU A 131 13.10 2.23 -13.46
CA LEU A 131 12.43 1.96 -12.20
C LEU A 131 11.00 2.51 -12.17
N SER A 132 10.12 1.77 -11.51
CA SER A 132 8.81 2.25 -11.06
C SER A 132 8.60 1.76 -9.64
N MET A 133 8.66 2.70 -8.69
CA MET A 133 8.61 2.41 -7.26
C MET A 133 7.31 2.96 -6.69
N GLU A 134 6.46 2.06 -6.17
CA GLU A 134 5.27 2.37 -5.40
C GLU A 134 5.57 2.02 -3.95
N LEU A 135 5.71 3.01 -3.11
CA LEU A 135 6.26 2.88 -1.77
C LEU A 135 5.24 3.23 -0.70
N GLY A 136 5.63 3.10 0.55
CA GLY A 136 4.82 3.48 1.70
C GLY A 136 4.56 4.99 1.75
N GLY A 137 3.57 5.36 2.52
CA GLY A 137 3.18 6.73 2.73
C GLY A 137 2.53 6.94 4.10
N ASN A 138 2.35 8.19 4.47
CA ASN A 138 1.72 8.60 5.72
C ASN A 138 0.74 9.74 5.44
N ALA A 139 -0.35 9.40 4.73
CA ALA A 139 -1.28 10.37 4.18
C ALA A 139 -1.98 11.20 5.26
N PRO A 140 -2.09 12.53 5.10
CA PRO A 140 -2.88 13.38 5.99
C PRO A 140 -4.36 13.33 5.63
N PHE A 141 -5.21 13.50 6.65
CA PHE A 141 -6.63 13.78 6.57
C PHE A 141 -6.88 15.05 7.37
N LEU A 142 -7.43 16.09 6.75
CA LEU A 142 -7.57 17.42 7.35
C LEU A 142 -9.04 17.70 7.63
N VAL A 143 -9.35 18.15 8.86
CA VAL A 143 -10.70 18.55 9.29
C VAL A 143 -10.60 19.97 9.87
N PHE A 144 -11.12 20.93 9.13
CA PHE A 144 -11.18 22.33 9.52
C PHE A 144 -12.41 22.62 10.39
N GLU A 145 -12.47 23.80 11.00
CA GLU A 145 -13.51 24.21 11.94
C GLU A 145 -14.93 24.27 11.36
N ASP A 146 -15.04 24.50 10.06
CA ASP A 146 -16.29 24.60 9.30
C ASP A 146 -16.76 23.26 8.69
N ALA A 147 -16.06 22.14 8.98
CA ALA A 147 -16.38 20.84 8.42
C ALA A 147 -17.71 20.28 8.99
N ASP A 148 -18.47 19.59 8.14
CA ASP A 148 -19.51 18.67 8.61
C ASP A 148 -18.85 17.45 9.26
N ILE A 149 -18.95 17.36 10.58
CA ILE A 149 -18.25 16.35 11.38
C ILE A 149 -18.76 14.94 11.09
N ASP A 150 -20.05 14.74 10.85
CA ASP A 150 -20.58 13.41 10.52
C ASP A 150 -20.10 12.93 9.16
N ALA A 151 -20.05 13.82 8.17
CA ALA A 151 -19.47 13.54 6.86
C ALA A 151 -17.95 13.31 6.95
N ALA A 152 -17.23 14.11 7.75
CA ALA A 152 -15.79 13.94 7.98
C ALA A 152 -15.47 12.58 8.63
N VAL A 153 -16.24 12.17 9.64
CA VAL A 153 -16.09 10.85 10.29
C VAL A 153 -16.40 9.71 9.31
N ALA A 154 -17.42 9.86 8.46
CA ALA A 154 -17.71 8.86 7.41
C ALA A 154 -16.55 8.74 6.41
N GLY A 155 -15.98 9.85 5.99
CA GLY A 155 -14.79 9.90 5.13
C GLY A 155 -13.55 9.32 5.81
N ALA A 156 -13.34 9.61 7.09
CA ALA A 156 -12.23 9.09 7.89
C ALA A 156 -12.29 7.56 8.03
N MET A 157 -13.49 7.00 8.29
CA MET A 157 -13.72 5.55 8.30
C MET A 157 -13.29 4.91 6.98
N LEU A 158 -13.72 5.46 5.85
CA LEU A 158 -13.35 4.96 4.53
C LEU A 158 -11.85 5.09 4.26
N ALA A 159 -11.27 6.25 4.57
CA ALA A 159 -9.85 6.53 4.34
C ALA A 159 -8.92 5.68 5.23
N LYS A 160 -9.36 5.32 6.44
CA LYS A 160 -8.58 4.52 7.39
C LYS A 160 -8.84 3.02 7.26
N MET A 161 -10.10 2.61 7.24
CA MET A 161 -10.45 1.20 7.44
C MET A 161 -10.50 0.38 6.15
N ARG A 162 -10.27 1.00 4.98
CA ARG A 162 -10.05 0.23 3.76
C ARG A 162 -8.89 -0.75 3.96
N ASN A 163 -9.16 -2.04 3.79
CA ASN A 163 -8.21 -3.13 4.08
C ASN A 163 -7.59 -3.01 5.50
N ILE A 164 -8.40 -2.67 6.48
CA ILE A 164 -8.01 -2.46 7.90
C ILE A 164 -6.82 -1.51 8.12
N GLY A 165 -6.60 -0.58 7.20
CA GLY A 165 -5.46 0.34 7.23
C GLY A 165 -4.16 -0.22 6.65
N GLU A 166 -4.13 -1.46 6.18
CA GLU A 166 -2.98 -2.08 5.50
C GLU A 166 -2.93 -1.66 4.02
N ALA A 167 -2.89 -0.34 3.78
CA ALA A 167 -2.87 0.27 2.46
C ALA A 167 -1.95 1.50 2.42
N CYS A 168 -1.13 1.60 1.37
CA CYS A 168 -0.24 2.74 1.15
C CYS A 168 -0.96 4.09 0.99
N THR A 169 -2.27 4.06 0.71
CA THR A 169 -3.15 5.23 0.59
C THR A 169 -3.99 5.45 1.84
N SER A 170 -3.79 4.68 2.91
CA SER A 170 -4.53 4.86 4.16
C SER A 170 -4.16 6.20 4.81
N ALA A 171 -5.15 6.93 5.29
CA ALA A 171 -4.89 8.09 6.13
C ALA A 171 -4.31 7.63 7.47
N ASN A 172 -3.17 8.20 7.84
CA ASN A 172 -2.44 7.88 9.07
C ASN A 172 -2.24 9.09 9.97
N ARG A 173 -2.64 10.30 9.54
CA ARG A 173 -2.51 11.55 10.29
C ARG A 173 -3.81 12.34 10.14
N PHE A 174 -4.67 12.28 11.16
CA PHE A 174 -5.96 12.97 11.16
C PHE A 174 -5.80 14.31 11.87
N PHE A 175 -5.29 15.32 11.15
CA PHE A 175 -5.19 16.67 11.68
C PHE A 175 -6.57 17.31 11.79
N VAL A 176 -7.00 17.61 13.00
CA VAL A 176 -8.32 18.15 13.28
C VAL A 176 -8.18 19.49 14.00
N HIS A 177 -8.89 20.51 13.51
CA HIS A 177 -8.90 21.82 14.17
C HIS A 177 -9.40 21.70 15.62
N GLU A 178 -8.73 22.37 16.55
CA GLU A 178 -8.97 22.19 17.98
C GLU A 178 -10.43 22.38 18.41
N SER A 179 -11.15 23.31 17.75
CA SER A 179 -12.57 23.60 18.07
C SER A 179 -13.52 22.43 17.81
N VAL A 180 -13.19 21.51 16.90
CA VAL A 180 -14.03 20.36 16.52
C VAL A 180 -13.39 19.02 16.86
N ALA A 181 -12.18 19.03 17.42
CA ALA A 181 -11.39 17.82 17.67
C ALA A 181 -12.04 16.85 18.66
N ALA A 182 -12.66 17.35 19.70
CA ALA A 182 -13.34 16.51 20.69
C ALA A 182 -14.50 15.75 20.05
N GLU A 183 -15.40 16.45 19.37
CA GLU A 183 -16.56 15.85 18.71
C GLU A 183 -16.15 14.85 17.63
N PHE A 184 -15.21 15.24 16.75
CA PHE A 184 -14.68 14.34 15.72
C PHE A 184 -14.10 13.07 16.32
N SER A 185 -13.22 13.20 17.33
CA SER A 185 -12.51 12.06 17.92
C SER A 185 -13.46 11.11 18.64
N GLU A 186 -14.46 11.60 19.36
CA GLU A 186 -15.48 10.78 20.04
C GLU A 186 -16.33 10.01 19.02
N LYS A 187 -16.86 10.67 18.00
CA LYS A 187 -17.66 10.04 16.94
C LYS A 187 -16.83 9.02 16.17
N PHE A 188 -15.59 9.34 15.83
CA PHE A 188 -14.69 8.45 15.11
C PHE A 188 -14.34 7.22 15.97
N ALA A 189 -14.02 7.41 17.26
CA ALA A 189 -13.76 6.32 18.19
C ALA A 189 -14.97 5.41 18.37
N ALA A 190 -16.17 5.97 18.50
CA ALA A 190 -17.40 5.19 18.59
C ALA A 190 -17.61 4.31 17.34
N ARG A 191 -17.40 4.84 16.14
CA ARG A 191 -17.53 4.06 14.90
C ARG A 191 -16.44 3.00 14.73
N MET A 192 -15.19 3.33 15.05
CA MET A 192 -14.09 2.36 15.01
C MET A 192 -14.26 1.24 16.03
N GLY A 193 -14.67 1.60 17.26
CA GLY A 193 -14.89 0.64 18.36
C GLY A 193 -16.09 -0.30 18.12
N ALA A 194 -17.05 0.09 17.28
CA ALA A 194 -18.20 -0.74 16.93
C ALA A 194 -17.89 -1.83 15.88
N LEU A 195 -16.72 -1.78 15.24
CA LEU A 195 -16.35 -2.75 14.20
C LEU A 195 -16.13 -4.15 14.81
N THR A 196 -16.68 -5.16 14.15
CA THR A 196 -16.55 -6.55 14.56
C THR A 196 -15.21 -7.13 14.14
N VAL A 197 -14.35 -7.44 15.12
CA VAL A 197 -13.04 -8.06 14.89
C VAL A 197 -13.15 -9.56 14.92
N GLY A 198 -12.57 -10.25 13.95
CA GLY A 198 -12.58 -11.70 13.94
C GLY A 198 -12.06 -12.31 12.62
N LYS A 199 -12.29 -13.60 12.46
CA LYS A 199 -11.85 -14.33 11.26
C LYS A 199 -12.69 -13.90 10.05
N GLY A 200 -12.03 -13.43 8.98
CA GLY A 200 -12.68 -12.87 7.79
C GLY A 200 -13.60 -13.84 7.00
N THR A 201 -13.59 -15.13 7.31
CA THR A 201 -14.54 -16.11 6.74
C THR A 201 -15.87 -16.18 7.52
N VAL A 202 -15.98 -15.46 8.64
CA VAL A 202 -17.21 -15.39 9.45
C VAL A 202 -18.04 -14.21 8.98
N LYS A 203 -19.32 -14.46 8.69
CA LYS A 203 -20.24 -13.40 8.25
C LYS A 203 -20.40 -12.32 9.31
N GLY A 204 -20.32 -11.05 8.89
CA GLY A 204 -20.46 -9.89 9.77
C GLY A 204 -19.15 -9.44 10.42
N VAL A 205 -18.03 -10.12 10.20
CA VAL A 205 -16.71 -9.64 10.59
C VAL A 205 -16.24 -8.58 9.61
N GLU A 206 -15.75 -7.46 10.14
CA GLU A 206 -15.32 -6.29 9.39
C GLU A 206 -13.80 -6.07 9.47
N VAL A 207 -13.17 -6.54 10.55
CA VAL A 207 -11.73 -6.36 10.83
C VAL A 207 -11.09 -7.73 11.01
N GLY A 208 -10.27 -8.13 10.04
CA GLY A 208 -9.47 -9.34 10.06
C GLY A 208 -8.18 -9.20 10.88
N PRO A 209 -7.32 -10.24 10.88
CA PRO A 209 -6.00 -10.17 11.51
C PRO A 209 -5.04 -9.37 10.63
N LEU A 210 -4.02 -8.78 11.25
CA LEU A 210 -2.85 -8.28 10.54
C LEU A 210 -2.08 -9.44 9.90
N ILE A 211 -1.25 -9.13 8.91
CA ILE A 211 -0.61 -10.16 8.06
C ILE A 211 0.35 -11.08 8.82
N THR A 212 1.06 -10.57 9.84
CA THR A 212 2.04 -11.34 10.63
C THR A 212 2.07 -10.87 12.09
N GLU A 213 2.67 -11.69 12.96
CA GLU A 213 3.00 -11.29 14.34
C GLU A 213 3.90 -10.05 14.37
N LYS A 214 4.89 -9.98 13.48
CA LYS A 214 5.78 -8.82 13.39
C LYS A 214 5.03 -7.54 13.04
N ALA A 215 4.05 -7.61 12.15
CA ALA A 215 3.20 -6.47 11.80
C ALA A 215 2.39 -6.02 13.02
N ARG A 216 1.78 -6.98 13.76
CA ARG A 216 1.03 -6.69 14.98
C ARG A 216 1.90 -6.03 16.05
N ALA A 217 3.09 -6.56 16.29
CA ALA A 217 4.04 -6.00 17.25
C ALA A 217 4.46 -4.58 16.85
N GLY A 218 4.75 -4.32 15.56
CA GLY A 218 5.10 -2.99 15.09
C GLY A 218 3.98 -1.96 15.25
N VAL A 219 2.72 -2.36 15.01
CA VAL A 219 1.56 -1.51 15.28
C VAL A 219 1.44 -1.22 16.78
N ASP A 220 1.60 -2.23 17.62
CA ASP A 220 1.52 -2.07 19.07
C ASP A 220 2.64 -1.16 19.61
N GLU A 221 3.88 -1.31 19.14
CA GLU A 221 4.99 -0.43 19.51
C GLU A 221 4.69 1.05 19.23
N LEU A 222 4.09 1.37 18.09
CA LEU A 222 3.72 2.74 17.74
C LEU A 222 2.61 3.29 18.65
N VAL A 223 1.64 2.45 18.99
CA VAL A 223 0.55 2.84 19.91
C VAL A 223 1.08 3.04 21.32
N GLN A 224 1.89 2.12 21.83
CA GLN A 224 2.47 2.23 23.19
C GLN A 224 3.42 3.42 23.30
N ASP A 225 4.22 3.72 22.25
CA ASP A 225 5.06 4.93 22.21
C ASP A 225 4.21 6.20 22.33
N ALA A 226 3.10 6.28 21.62
CA ALA A 226 2.21 7.44 21.66
C ALA A 226 1.55 7.59 23.05
N VAL A 227 1.04 6.50 23.63
CA VAL A 227 0.41 6.48 24.96
C VAL A 227 1.42 6.87 26.05
N ALA A 228 2.64 6.31 26.01
CA ALA A 228 3.70 6.65 26.95
C ALA A 228 4.10 8.14 26.90
N LYS A 229 3.88 8.80 25.77
CA LYS A 229 4.15 10.23 25.55
C LYS A 229 2.93 11.12 25.81
N GLY A 230 1.81 10.56 26.27
CA GLY A 230 0.63 11.30 26.69
C GLY A 230 -0.59 11.22 25.76
N ALA A 231 -0.54 10.49 24.66
CA ALA A 231 -1.73 10.23 23.85
C ALA A 231 -2.73 9.37 24.62
N ARG A 232 -4.03 9.59 24.36
CA ARG A 232 -5.11 8.80 24.95
C ARG A 232 -5.75 7.89 23.92
N ALA A 233 -5.79 6.59 24.19
CA ALA A 233 -6.58 5.66 23.39
C ALA A 233 -8.07 5.81 23.75
N LEU A 234 -8.86 6.36 22.84
CA LEU A 234 -10.31 6.50 23.01
C LEU A 234 -11.06 5.18 22.76
N THR A 235 -10.46 4.32 21.92
CA THR A 235 -10.90 2.94 21.69
C THR A 235 -9.68 2.09 21.30
N GLY A 236 -9.76 0.79 21.53
CA GLY A 236 -8.69 -0.18 21.17
C GLY A 236 -7.43 0.00 22.01
N GLY A 237 -6.30 0.20 21.37
CA GLY A 237 -5.00 0.45 21.99
C GLY A 237 -4.20 -0.79 22.38
N ALA A 238 -4.65 -2.00 21.97
CA ALA A 238 -3.97 -3.23 22.32
C ALA A 238 -4.26 -4.37 21.32
N PRO A 239 -3.39 -5.39 21.28
CA PRO A 239 -3.68 -6.66 20.61
C PRO A 239 -4.92 -7.33 21.20
N VAL A 240 -5.72 -7.96 20.34
CA VAL A 240 -6.86 -8.77 20.79
C VAL A 240 -6.34 -10.13 21.29
N PRO A 241 -6.70 -10.55 22.51
CA PRO A 241 -6.27 -11.85 23.05
C PRO A 241 -6.75 -13.03 22.21
N GLY A 242 -5.96 -14.11 22.16
CA GLY A 242 -6.31 -15.34 21.48
C GLY A 242 -5.41 -15.69 20.29
N LYS A 243 -5.84 -16.67 19.49
CA LYS A 243 -5.08 -17.11 18.30
C LYS A 243 -5.29 -16.12 17.13
N GLY A 244 -4.21 -15.80 16.44
CA GLY A 244 -4.18 -14.87 15.31
C GLY A 244 -3.55 -13.53 15.66
N PHE A 245 -3.32 -12.72 14.63
CA PHE A 245 -2.58 -11.45 14.76
C PHE A 245 -3.54 -10.26 14.80
N PHE A 246 -4.63 -10.39 15.57
CA PHE A 246 -5.66 -9.37 15.67
C PHE A 246 -5.20 -8.18 16.51
N TYR A 247 -5.59 -6.99 16.07
CA TYR A 247 -5.39 -5.73 16.78
C TYR A 247 -6.70 -4.96 16.81
N ALA A 248 -7.04 -4.40 17.97
CA ALA A 248 -8.28 -3.66 18.14
C ALA A 248 -8.26 -2.35 17.34
N PRO A 249 -9.32 -1.99 16.60
CA PRO A 249 -9.43 -0.69 15.96
C PRO A 249 -9.24 0.43 16.98
N THR A 250 -8.28 1.31 16.72
CA THR A 250 -7.73 2.24 17.69
C THR A 250 -7.82 3.68 17.21
N VAL A 251 -8.33 4.57 18.05
CA VAL A 251 -8.25 6.02 17.87
C VAL A 251 -7.44 6.61 19.02
N LEU A 252 -6.38 7.35 18.66
CA LEU A 252 -5.51 8.05 19.61
C LEU A 252 -5.80 9.55 19.55
N ALA A 253 -6.28 10.12 20.65
CA ALA A 253 -6.41 11.55 20.83
C ALA A 253 -5.20 12.15 21.56
N ASP A 254 -5.06 13.46 21.53
CA ASP A 254 -4.00 14.23 22.20
C ASP A 254 -2.58 13.73 21.83
N VAL A 255 -2.39 13.36 20.55
CA VAL A 255 -1.14 12.78 20.06
C VAL A 255 -0.06 13.87 20.01
N PRO A 256 1.00 13.78 20.85
CA PRO A 256 2.04 14.79 20.84
C PRO A 256 2.95 14.68 19.60
N ALA A 257 3.49 15.80 19.15
CA ALA A 257 4.41 15.84 18.00
C ALA A 257 5.69 14.99 18.18
N THR A 258 6.03 14.65 19.45
CA THR A 258 7.18 13.79 19.78
C THR A 258 6.88 12.28 19.66
N ALA A 259 5.62 11.89 19.49
CA ALA A 259 5.26 10.49 19.22
C ALA A 259 5.75 10.04 17.84
N ARG A 260 6.03 8.75 17.71
CA ARG A 260 6.47 8.16 16.43
C ARG A 260 5.33 8.06 15.40
N VAL A 261 4.11 7.80 15.87
CA VAL A 261 2.96 7.48 15.02
C VAL A 261 2.61 8.54 13.96
N PRO A 262 2.79 9.88 14.16
CA PRO A 262 2.59 10.85 13.09
C PRO A 262 3.70 10.86 12.03
N GLY A 263 4.89 10.33 12.36
CA GLY A 263 6.06 10.30 11.48
C GLY A 263 6.28 8.98 10.74
N GLU A 264 5.66 7.89 11.20
CA GLU A 264 5.86 6.54 10.66
C GLU A 264 4.56 5.97 10.07
N GLU A 265 4.69 5.18 9.00
CA GLU A 265 3.56 4.47 8.42
C GLU A 265 3.07 3.37 9.37
N VAL A 266 1.81 3.46 9.81
CA VAL A 266 1.24 2.49 10.77
C VAL A 266 0.95 1.13 10.13
N PHE A 267 0.35 1.14 8.95
CA PHE A 267 -0.08 -0.06 8.21
C PHE A 267 -0.95 -1.02 9.03
N GLY A 268 -1.97 -0.46 9.68
CA GLY A 268 -2.89 -1.17 10.58
C GLY A 268 -4.06 -0.29 11.01
N PRO A 269 -4.98 -0.82 11.87
CA PRO A 269 -6.24 -0.18 12.23
C PRO A 269 -6.08 0.88 13.33
N VAL A 270 -5.11 1.78 13.21
CA VAL A 270 -4.82 2.84 14.20
C VAL A 270 -4.91 4.21 13.54
N ALA A 271 -5.67 5.10 14.12
CA ALA A 271 -5.91 6.47 13.68
C ALA A 271 -5.43 7.47 14.74
N PRO A 272 -4.25 8.06 14.61
CA PRO A 272 -3.82 9.16 15.45
C PRO A 272 -4.50 10.47 15.03
N VAL A 273 -4.98 11.22 16.01
CA VAL A 273 -5.70 12.49 15.83
C VAL A 273 -4.93 13.62 16.53
N PRO A 274 -3.86 14.14 15.93
CA PRO A 274 -3.23 15.39 16.38
C PRO A 274 -4.15 16.56 16.04
N THR A 275 -4.10 17.58 16.92
CA THR A 275 -4.85 18.84 16.72
C THR A 275 -3.95 19.90 16.11
N PHE A 276 -4.57 20.89 15.45
CA PHE A 276 -3.91 22.09 14.96
C PHE A 276 -4.75 23.34 15.27
N ARG A 277 -4.08 24.49 15.27
CA ARG A 277 -4.64 25.83 15.20
C ARG A 277 -4.25 26.42 13.84
N ASP A 278 -4.77 27.54 13.47
CA ASP A 278 -4.51 28.30 12.23
C ASP A 278 -3.05 28.28 11.75
#